data_b6b6c5ea41a274e63871d1921960b140
#
_entry.id   b6b6c5ea41a274e63871d1921960b140
#
_cell.length_a   1.000
_cell.length_b   1.000
_cell.length_c   1.000
_cell.angle_alpha   90.00
_cell.angle_beta   90.00
_cell.angle_gamma   90.00
#
_symmetry.space_group_name_H-M   'P 1'
#
loop_
_entity.id
_entity.type
_entity.pdbx_description
1 polymer ?
#
loop_
_entity_poly.entity_id
_entity_poly.type
_entity_poly.pdbx_seq_one_letter_code
_entity_poly.pdbx_strand_id
1 'polypeptide(L)'
;TLDEVLGDNSGVTGIRVKSAQTGETEDIDLMGVFIAIGHKPNTDIFADQLEMKGGYIKVNSGLEGNATATSIEGVFAAGDVMDHIYRQAVTSAGTGCMAALDAERYLDILAKNHQV
;
A
#
# COMPACT_ATOMS: atom_id res chain seq x y z
N THR A 1 -20.48 5.74 15.46
CA THR A 1 -19.14 6.11 14.89
C THR A 1 -18.16 6.33 16.03
N LEU A 2 -16.85 6.09 15.78
CA LEU A 2 -15.79 6.52 16.69
C LEU A 2 -15.75 8.05 16.70
N ASP A 3 -15.78 8.65 17.88
CA ASP A 3 -15.70 10.09 18.10
C ASP A 3 -14.29 10.48 18.53
N GLU A 4 -13.76 9.80 19.56
CA GLU A 4 -12.44 10.09 20.13
C GLU A 4 -11.78 8.82 20.67
N VAL A 5 -10.43 8.74 20.60
CA VAL A 5 -9.64 7.73 21.32
C VAL A 5 -9.16 8.38 22.62
N LEU A 6 -9.54 7.80 23.75
CA LEU A 6 -9.22 8.30 25.08
C LEU A 6 -7.90 7.67 25.56
N GLY A 7 -7.10 8.43 26.28
CA GLY A 7 -5.82 7.94 26.80
C GLY A 7 -5.17 8.90 27.79
N ASP A 8 -4.11 8.42 28.39
CA ASP A 8 -3.22 9.15 29.30
C ASP A 8 -1.74 8.88 28.98
N ASN A 9 -0.84 9.27 29.87
CA ASN A 9 0.60 9.05 29.71
C ASN A 9 1.01 7.56 29.67
N SER A 10 0.11 6.63 30.06
CA SER A 10 0.34 5.18 30.03
C SER A 10 -0.19 4.52 28.74
N GLY A 11 -0.97 5.23 27.94
CA GLY A 11 -1.51 4.74 26.68
C GLY A 11 -3.02 4.92 26.53
N VAL A 12 -3.62 4.10 25.68
CA VAL A 12 -5.08 4.11 25.43
C VAL A 12 -5.80 3.55 26.64
N THR A 13 -6.82 4.31 27.13
CA THR A 13 -7.67 3.91 28.24
C THR A 13 -9.11 3.61 27.81
N GLY A 14 -9.53 4.09 26.64
CA GLY A 14 -10.89 3.90 26.16
C GLY A 14 -11.15 4.54 24.81
N ILE A 15 -12.39 4.47 24.39
CA ILE A 15 -12.91 5.21 23.22
C ILE A 15 -14.21 5.91 23.59
N ARG A 16 -14.46 7.04 22.95
CA ARG A 16 -15.79 7.67 22.89
C ARG A 16 -16.45 7.31 21.57
N VAL A 17 -17.62 6.73 21.64
CA VAL A 17 -18.46 6.46 20.48
C VAL A 17 -19.65 7.41 20.45
N LYS A 18 -20.07 7.77 19.24
CA LYS A 18 -21.23 8.65 19.02
C LYS A 18 -22.29 7.93 18.20
N SER A 19 -23.51 7.92 18.69
CA SER A 19 -24.66 7.41 17.95
C SER A 19 -24.91 8.26 16.70
N ALA A 20 -24.98 7.62 15.55
CA ALA A 20 -25.32 8.29 14.29
C ALA A 20 -26.81 8.71 14.22
N GLN A 21 -27.65 8.11 15.05
CA GLN A 21 -29.10 8.37 15.07
C GLN A 21 -29.48 9.45 16.09
N THR A 22 -28.96 9.36 17.31
CA THR A 22 -29.36 10.27 18.43
C THR A 22 -28.34 11.36 18.69
N GLY A 23 -27.09 11.20 18.25
CA GLY A 23 -25.98 12.11 18.54
C GLY A 23 -25.43 11.95 19.97
N GLU A 24 -25.99 11.05 20.77
CA GLU A 24 -25.50 10.75 22.12
C GLU A 24 -24.14 10.09 22.08
N THR A 25 -23.32 10.35 23.08
CA THR A 25 -22.00 9.78 23.24
C THR A 25 -21.92 8.82 24.40
N GLU A 26 -21.10 7.79 24.28
CA GLU A 26 -20.80 6.80 25.31
C GLU A 26 -19.29 6.53 25.32
N ASP A 27 -18.70 6.47 26.52
CA ASP A 27 -17.31 6.11 26.71
C ASP A 27 -17.21 4.62 27.05
N ILE A 28 -16.30 3.93 26.36
CA ILE A 28 -16.07 2.49 26.51
C ILE A 28 -14.62 2.29 26.94
N ASP A 29 -14.43 1.68 28.12
CA ASP A 29 -13.09 1.34 28.62
C ASP A 29 -12.47 0.20 27.81
N LEU A 30 -11.25 0.39 27.33
CA LEU A 30 -10.45 -0.61 26.62
C LEU A 30 -8.97 -0.26 26.64
N MET A 31 -8.10 -1.25 26.43
CA MET A 31 -6.65 -1.10 26.50
C MET A 31 -6.00 -0.85 25.13
N GLY A 32 -6.75 -0.85 24.06
CA GLY A 32 -6.23 -0.62 22.72
C GLY A 32 -7.35 -0.59 21.67
N VAL A 33 -7.10 0.06 20.54
CA VAL A 33 -8.07 0.17 19.45
C VAL A 33 -7.36 -0.03 18.10
N PHE A 34 -7.97 -0.82 17.23
CA PHE A 34 -7.57 -0.96 15.84
C PHE A 34 -8.59 -0.26 14.95
N ILE A 35 -8.12 0.66 14.12
CA ILE A 35 -8.97 1.40 13.16
C ILE A 35 -8.80 0.72 11.79
N ALA A 36 -9.77 -0.12 11.42
CA ALA A 36 -9.74 -0.93 10.20
C ALA A 36 -10.79 -0.44 9.19
N ILE A 37 -10.67 0.82 8.74
CA ILE A 37 -11.66 1.51 7.89
C ILE A 37 -11.32 1.49 6.40
N GLY A 38 -10.33 0.71 5.99
CA GLY A 38 -9.89 0.57 4.60
C GLY A 38 -8.39 0.82 4.44
N HIS A 39 -7.96 0.78 3.18
CA HIS A 39 -6.57 1.01 2.79
C HIS A 39 -6.51 2.13 1.75
N LYS A 40 -5.56 3.04 1.94
CA LYS A 40 -5.15 4.01 0.93
C LYS A 40 -3.67 3.75 0.63
N PRO A 41 -3.29 3.42 -0.61
CA PRO A 41 -1.89 3.25 -0.96
C PRO A 41 -1.15 4.60 -0.89
N ASN A 42 0.11 4.60 -0.46
CA ASN A 42 0.95 5.79 -0.39
C ASN A 42 1.57 6.13 -1.75
N THR A 43 0.73 6.46 -2.71
CA THR A 43 1.08 6.64 -4.13
C THR A 43 0.84 8.06 -4.64
N ASP A 44 0.30 8.94 -3.82
CA ASP A 44 -0.06 10.32 -4.20
C ASP A 44 1.14 11.08 -4.81
N ILE A 45 2.36 10.81 -4.33
CA ILE A 45 3.60 11.44 -4.84
C ILE A 45 3.94 11.04 -6.29
N PHE A 46 3.33 9.99 -6.83
CA PHE A 46 3.55 9.48 -8.20
C PHE A 46 2.35 9.73 -9.12
N ALA A 47 1.28 10.42 -8.65
CA ALA A 47 0.01 10.51 -9.35
C ALA A 47 0.13 11.12 -10.77
N ASP A 48 1.02 12.09 -10.95
CA ASP A 48 1.24 12.76 -12.24
C ASP A 48 2.36 12.12 -13.08
N GLN A 49 2.96 11.03 -12.63
CA GLN A 49 4.12 10.40 -13.25
C GLN A 49 3.83 8.98 -13.73
N LEU A 50 3.16 8.17 -12.90
CA LEU A 50 2.89 6.76 -13.16
C LEU A 50 1.41 6.54 -13.51
N GLU A 51 1.15 5.61 -14.42
CA GLU A 51 -0.22 5.19 -14.69
C GLU A 51 -0.80 4.46 -13.48
N MET A 52 -1.98 4.89 -13.04
CA MET A 52 -2.65 4.36 -11.86
C MET A 52 -4.10 3.97 -12.13
N LYS A 53 -4.64 3.10 -11.28
CA LYS A 53 -6.05 2.74 -11.23
C LYS A 53 -6.54 2.74 -9.80
N GLY A 54 -7.46 3.66 -9.47
CA GLY A 54 -8.00 3.76 -8.10
C GLY A 54 -6.95 4.09 -7.04
N GLY A 55 -5.89 4.81 -7.42
CA GLY A 55 -4.77 5.15 -6.55
C GLY A 55 -3.66 4.10 -6.49
N TYR A 56 -3.83 2.93 -7.11
CA TYR A 56 -2.80 1.88 -7.18
C TYR A 56 -1.99 1.99 -8.46
N ILE A 57 -0.68 1.77 -8.37
CA ILE A 57 0.23 1.80 -9.52
C ILE A 57 -0.08 0.60 -10.43
N LYS A 58 -0.29 0.86 -11.71
CA LYS A 58 -0.46 -0.19 -12.72
C LYS A 58 0.89 -0.81 -13.06
N VAL A 59 0.91 -2.13 -13.14
CA VAL A 59 2.06 -2.93 -13.59
C VAL A 59 1.63 -3.83 -14.74
N ASN A 60 2.58 -4.34 -15.50
CA ASN A 60 2.30 -5.19 -16.66
C ASN A 60 1.57 -6.47 -16.28
N SER A 61 1.93 -7.07 -15.14
CA SER A 61 1.46 -8.40 -14.71
C SER A 61 1.75 -9.52 -15.73
N GLY A 62 1.36 -10.76 -15.42
CA GLY A 62 1.50 -11.88 -16.35
C GLY A 62 2.71 -12.75 -16.11
N LEU A 63 2.97 -13.68 -17.06
CA LEU A 63 3.98 -14.74 -16.94
C LEU A 63 5.19 -14.55 -17.87
N GLU A 64 5.24 -13.50 -18.66
CA GLU A 64 6.27 -13.30 -19.69
C GLU A 64 7.47 -12.47 -19.24
N GLY A 65 7.60 -12.23 -17.94
CA GLY A 65 8.60 -11.34 -17.34
C GLY A 65 8.15 -9.88 -17.30
N ASN A 66 8.95 -9.03 -16.62
CA ASN A 66 8.63 -7.63 -16.38
C ASN A 66 7.24 -7.40 -15.77
N ALA A 67 6.76 -8.36 -14.99
CA ALA A 67 5.42 -8.32 -14.41
C ALA A 67 5.21 -7.16 -13.46
N THR A 68 6.29 -6.64 -12.87
CA THR A 68 6.28 -5.50 -11.93
C THR A 68 6.63 -4.16 -12.58
N ALA A 69 6.93 -4.15 -13.89
CA ALA A 69 7.23 -2.92 -14.62
C ALA A 69 6.00 -2.00 -14.69
N THR A 70 6.25 -0.71 -14.47
CA THR A 70 5.22 0.35 -14.52
C THR A 70 5.14 0.98 -15.92
N SER A 71 4.40 2.06 -16.06
CA SER A 71 4.32 2.86 -17.29
C SER A 71 5.61 3.60 -17.65
N ILE A 72 6.58 3.67 -16.74
CA ILE A 72 7.89 4.29 -16.96
C ILE A 72 8.96 3.23 -16.96
N GLU A 73 9.77 3.19 -18.01
CA GLU A 73 10.88 2.26 -18.16
C GLU A 73 11.89 2.40 -17.00
N GLY A 74 12.33 1.26 -16.44
CA GLY A 74 13.24 1.22 -15.30
C GLY A 74 12.58 1.50 -13.93
N VAL A 75 11.26 1.69 -13.89
CA VAL A 75 10.49 1.85 -12.66
C VAL A 75 9.60 0.64 -12.45
N PHE A 76 9.72 0.02 -11.28
CA PHE A 76 9.01 -1.20 -10.90
C PHE A 76 8.17 -0.93 -9.63
N ALA A 77 7.04 -1.61 -9.50
CA ALA A 77 6.19 -1.50 -8.32
C ALA A 77 5.83 -2.87 -7.75
N ALA A 78 5.81 -2.98 -6.42
CA ALA A 78 5.50 -4.21 -5.71
C ALA A 78 4.75 -3.93 -4.41
N GLY A 79 4.08 -4.96 -3.87
CA GLY A 79 3.37 -4.87 -2.60
C GLY A 79 2.08 -4.07 -2.69
N ASP A 80 1.69 -3.50 -1.57
CA ASP A 80 0.39 -2.85 -1.38
C ASP A 80 0.16 -1.63 -2.29
N VAL A 81 1.22 -1.03 -2.85
CA VAL A 81 1.07 0.10 -3.79
C VAL A 81 0.52 -0.32 -5.15
N MET A 82 0.61 -1.62 -5.50
CA MET A 82 0.07 -2.18 -6.74
C MET A 82 -1.00 -3.25 -6.52
N ASP A 83 -1.01 -3.91 -5.35
CA ASP A 83 -1.94 -4.99 -5.00
C ASP A 83 -3.14 -4.44 -4.22
N HIS A 84 -4.23 -4.17 -4.92
CA HIS A 84 -5.50 -3.74 -4.31
C HIS A 84 -6.43 -4.92 -3.92
N ILE A 85 -6.02 -6.16 -4.24
CA ILE A 85 -6.85 -7.36 -4.06
C ILE A 85 -6.46 -8.13 -2.80
N TYR A 86 -5.22 -8.60 -2.74
CA TYR A 86 -4.78 -9.54 -1.70
C TYR A 86 -4.24 -8.83 -0.47
N ARG A 87 -3.32 -7.89 -0.65
CA ARG A 87 -2.75 -7.05 0.43
C ARG A 87 -2.27 -7.86 1.62
N GLN A 88 -1.49 -8.90 1.33
CA GLN A 88 -0.91 -9.78 2.33
C GLN A 88 0.62 -9.64 2.35
N ALA A 89 1.23 -9.82 3.53
CA ALA A 89 2.69 -9.76 3.67
C ALA A 89 3.41 -10.72 2.71
N VAL A 90 2.86 -11.93 2.54
CA VAL A 90 3.45 -12.94 1.64
C VAL A 90 3.32 -12.55 0.17
N THR A 91 2.23 -11.92 -0.26
CA THR A 91 2.08 -11.44 -1.64
C THR A 91 2.99 -10.24 -1.89
N SER A 92 3.15 -9.36 -0.91
CA SER A 92 4.10 -8.24 -0.98
C SER A 92 5.55 -8.72 -1.07
N ALA A 93 5.93 -9.73 -0.29
CA ALA A 93 7.26 -10.35 -0.37
C ALA A 93 7.48 -11.00 -1.76
N GLY A 94 6.49 -11.72 -2.29
CA GLY A 94 6.55 -12.35 -3.60
C GLY A 94 6.73 -11.33 -4.73
N THR A 95 5.89 -10.30 -4.78
CA THR A 95 6.01 -9.23 -5.78
C THR A 95 7.28 -8.41 -5.60
N GLY A 96 7.76 -8.22 -4.36
CA GLY A 96 9.04 -7.59 -4.07
C GLY A 96 10.23 -8.38 -4.66
N CYS A 97 10.23 -9.70 -4.52
CA CYS A 97 11.22 -10.57 -5.17
C CYS A 97 11.15 -10.45 -6.70
N MET A 98 9.94 -10.45 -7.28
CA MET A 98 9.76 -10.26 -8.72
C MET A 98 10.31 -8.91 -9.21
N ALA A 99 10.05 -7.82 -8.47
CA ALA A 99 10.54 -6.50 -8.82
C ALA A 99 12.07 -6.42 -8.78
N ALA A 100 12.70 -7.06 -7.81
CA ALA A 100 14.17 -7.14 -7.75
C ALA A 100 14.77 -7.85 -8.96
N LEU A 101 14.17 -8.99 -9.38
CA LEU A 101 14.60 -9.74 -10.56
C LEU A 101 14.34 -8.98 -11.88
N ASP A 102 13.21 -8.27 -11.97
CA ASP A 102 12.91 -7.43 -13.13
C ASP A 102 13.90 -6.26 -13.25
N ALA A 103 14.26 -5.63 -12.11
CA ALA A 103 15.25 -4.56 -12.06
C ALA A 103 16.67 -5.07 -12.44
N GLU A 104 17.09 -6.24 -11.95
CA GLU A 104 18.36 -6.87 -12.30
C GLU A 104 18.45 -7.10 -13.81
N ARG A 105 17.45 -7.72 -14.42
CA ARG A 105 17.38 -7.96 -15.87
C ARG A 105 17.42 -6.67 -16.67
N TYR A 106 16.72 -5.64 -16.21
CA TYR A 106 16.74 -4.33 -16.86
C TYR A 106 18.16 -3.74 -16.87
N LEU A 107 18.86 -3.78 -15.74
CA LEU A 107 20.23 -3.29 -15.63
C LEU A 107 21.21 -4.09 -16.50
N ASP A 108 21.06 -5.41 -16.57
CA ASP A 108 21.86 -6.28 -17.42
C ASP A 108 21.70 -5.94 -18.92
N ILE A 109 20.49 -5.64 -19.35
CA ILE A 109 20.21 -5.22 -20.73
C ILE A 109 20.86 -3.87 -21.02
N LEU A 110 20.75 -2.91 -20.11
CA LEU A 110 21.40 -1.61 -20.25
C LEU A 110 22.92 -1.73 -20.34
N ALA A 111 23.53 -2.55 -19.48
CA ALA A 111 24.98 -2.75 -19.48
C ALA A 111 25.48 -3.34 -20.79
N LYS A 112 24.74 -4.29 -21.39
CA LYS A 112 25.07 -4.87 -22.70
C LYS A 112 24.95 -3.85 -23.83
N ASN A 113 23.96 -2.98 -23.80
CA ASN A 113 23.75 -1.97 -24.83
C ASN A 113 24.77 -0.83 -24.78
N HIS A 114 25.49 -0.63 -23.67
CA HIS A 114 26.54 0.37 -23.52
C HIS A 114 27.94 -0.17 -23.85
N GLN A 115 28.08 -1.46 -24.20
CA GLN A 115 29.35 -2.09 -24.56
C GLN A 115 29.57 -2.20 -26.08
N VAL A 116 28.72 -1.54 -26.89
CA VAL A 116 28.82 -1.52 -28.37
C VAL A 116 29.34 -0.18 -28.85
#